data_a417734f4092fe4184557c176a1b05a1
#
_entry.id   a417734f4092fe4184557c176a1b05a1
#
_cell.length_a   1.000
_cell.length_b   1.000
_cell.length_c   1.000
_cell.angle_alpha   90.00
_cell.angle_beta   90.00
_cell.angle_gamma   90.00
#
_symmetry.space_group_name_H-M   'P 1'
#
loop_
_entity.id
_entity.type
_entity.pdbx_description
1 polymer ?
#
loop_
_entity_poly.entity_id
_entity_poly.type
_entity_poly.pdbx_seq_one_letter_code
_entity_poly.pdbx_strand_id
1 'polypeptide(L)'
;VQRTVLIPLIVACSLFMENMDSTVIATSLPAIAADIGESPLALKLALTSYLVGLAVFIPISGWVADRIGSRTVFASAIVVFVAGSLLCAVSGTLAAFVAARFLQGIGGAMMVPVGRLVLLRSVPKEELIAALNYLTIPALLGPVTGPALGGAITLYFHWRWIFLINLPIGVLGFYLVLRHIPNVKEPEMPPLDLAGFALTGVGLSVLMLGLSSLGGHLMPGAITAGCIVLGALALAAYPRHARRTAHPVIDLSLFKQPTFHSGVLAGSLFRIGVGATPFLLPLLLQLGFGMNPLQSGLLTCATAVGAMFMKTLTTMILKRFGFRKVLTVNALVASAAVGVYGLFTAATPHLVIFLVLLVSGCLRSLQFTSLQAISFSEVTRETMSQASSIASMAQRLAQSLGVAIGAYALQLVGLAHGHADVALADFPPAFVAIALLSSMSLFFHAALPARAGAEVSGHGRGR
;
A
#
# COMPACT_ATOMS: atom_id res chain seq x y z
N VAL A 1 7.30 6.63 -32.52
CA VAL A 1 6.83 7.08 -31.17
C VAL A 1 8.04 7.66 -30.49
N GLN A 2 7.98 8.93 -30.06
CA GLN A 2 9.09 9.60 -29.36
C GLN A 2 9.44 8.82 -28.09
N ARG A 3 10.72 8.68 -27.75
CA ARG A 3 11.18 7.98 -26.53
C ARG A 3 10.53 8.53 -25.26
N THR A 4 10.20 9.80 -25.28
CA THR A 4 9.48 10.54 -24.21
C THR A 4 8.04 10.12 -23.97
N VAL A 5 7.42 9.39 -24.87
CA VAL A 5 6.08 8.78 -24.70
C VAL A 5 6.20 7.28 -24.46
N LEU A 6 7.09 6.61 -25.20
CA LEU A 6 7.19 5.15 -25.17
C LEU A 6 7.73 4.63 -23.84
N ILE A 7 8.81 5.20 -23.30
CA ILE A 7 9.40 4.75 -22.04
C ILE A 7 8.44 4.93 -20.85
N PRO A 8 7.80 6.11 -20.68
CA PRO A 8 6.77 6.25 -19.64
C PRO A 8 5.63 5.24 -19.76
N LEU A 9 5.15 4.93 -20.96
CA LEU A 9 4.08 3.95 -21.13
C LEU A 9 4.52 2.52 -20.80
N ILE A 10 5.75 2.14 -21.12
CA ILE A 10 6.32 0.83 -20.75
C ILE A 10 6.37 0.70 -19.23
N VAL A 11 6.87 1.72 -18.54
CA VAL A 11 6.91 1.74 -17.07
C VAL A 11 5.50 1.77 -16.50
N ALA A 12 4.58 2.56 -17.08
CA ALA A 12 3.20 2.66 -16.63
C ALA A 12 2.45 1.33 -16.72
N CYS A 13 2.72 0.50 -17.74
CA CYS A 13 2.15 -0.83 -17.88
C CYS A 13 2.50 -1.73 -16.68
N SER A 14 3.75 -1.71 -16.24
CA SER A 14 4.20 -2.46 -15.06
C SER A 14 3.61 -1.92 -13.77
N LEU A 15 3.52 -0.59 -13.61
CA LEU A 15 2.88 0.03 -12.47
C LEU A 15 1.36 -0.23 -12.44
N PHE A 16 0.71 -0.24 -13.59
CA PHE A 16 -0.70 -0.62 -13.71
C PHE A 16 -0.90 -2.06 -13.21
N MET A 17 -0.06 -2.99 -13.65
CA MET A 17 -0.11 -4.39 -13.25
C MET A 17 0.04 -4.53 -11.71
N GLU A 18 1.03 -3.88 -11.10
CA GLU A 18 1.25 -3.91 -9.64
C GLU A 18 0.06 -3.31 -8.86
N ASN A 19 -0.42 -2.15 -9.30
CA ASN A 19 -1.54 -1.48 -8.63
C ASN A 19 -2.86 -2.23 -8.81
N MET A 20 -3.10 -2.84 -9.98
CA MET A 20 -4.27 -3.66 -10.23
C MET A 20 -4.24 -4.92 -9.37
N ASP A 21 -3.11 -5.64 -9.34
CA ASP A 21 -2.95 -6.88 -8.55
C ASP A 21 -3.19 -6.63 -7.06
N SER A 22 -2.71 -5.51 -6.53
CA SER A 22 -2.89 -5.16 -5.11
C SER A 22 -4.36 -4.90 -4.72
N THR A 23 -5.23 -4.62 -5.68
CA THR A 23 -6.64 -4.27 -5.44
C THR A 23 -7.63 -5.34 -5.90
N VAL A 24 -7.28 -6.09 -6.95
CA VAL A 24 -8.14 -7.14 -7.54
C VAL A 24 -8.42 -8.28 -6.56
N ILE A 25 -7.47 -8.61 -5.71
CA ILE A 25 -7.57 -9.71 -4.74
C ILE A 25 -8.63 -9.47 -3.66
N ALA A 26 -8.87 -8.20 -3.29
CA ALA A 26 -9.75 -7.87 -2.16
C ALA A 26 -11.18 -8.41 -2.32
N THR A 27 -11.73 -8.37 -3.53
CA THR A 27 -13.08 -8.87 -3.86
C THR A 27 -13.13 -10.37 -4.05
N SER A 28 -11.98 -11.05 -4.18
CA SER A 28 -11.86 -12.49 -4.40
C SER A 28 -11.58 -13.26 -3.11
N LEU A 29 -11.31 -12.59 -1.98
CA LEU A 29 -10.91 -13.23 -0.73
C LEU A 29 -11.86 -14.33 -0.24
N PRO A 30 -13.21 -14.15 -0.20
CA PRO A 30 -14.10 -15.22 0.22
C PRO A 30 -14.05 -16.45 -0.71
N ALA A 31 -13.95 -16.22 -2.02
CA ALA A 31 -13.86 -17.31 -3.00
C ALA A 31 -12.53 -18.07 -2.90
N ILE A 32 -11.42 -17.36 -2.68
CA ILE A 32 -10.10 -17.96 -2.44
C ILE A 32 -10.14 -18.80 -1.16
N ALA A 33 -10.70 -18.26 -0.07
CA ALA A 33 -10.81 -18.95 1.21
C ALA A 33 -11.60 -20.27 1.07
N ALA A 34 -12.75 -20.22 0.42
CA ALA A 34 -13.59 -21.38 0.18
C ALA A 34 -12.88 -22.47 -0.64
N ASP A 35 -12.13 -22.08 -1.70
CA ASP A 35 -11.44 -23.03 -2.59
C ASP A 35 -10.25 -23.72 -1.92
N ILE A 36 -9.49 -23.02 -1.06
CA ILE A 36 -8.34 -23.59 -0.34
C ILE A 36 -8.70 -24.19 1.03
N GLY A 37 -9.99 -24.16 1.41
CA GLY A 37 -10.49 -24.75 2.65
C GLY A 37 -10.10 -23.97 3.92
N GLU A 38 -10.00 -22.64 3.83
CA GLU A 38 -9.57 -21.77 4.92
C GLU A 38 -10.65 -20.76 5.31
N SER A 39 -10.50 -20.16 6.48
CA SER A 39 -11.39 -19.05 6.87
C SER A 39 -11.04 -17.77 6.08
N PRO A 40 -12.03 -16.93 5.73
CA PRO A 40 -11.76 -15.65 5.08
C PRO A 40 -10.82 -14.74 5.89
N LEU A 41 -10.82 -14.85 7.23
CA LEU A 41 -9.92 -14.12 8.10
C LEU A 41 -8.45 -14.58 7.98
N ALA A 42 -8.20 -15.85 7.65
CA ALA A 42 -6.84 -16.35 7.44
C ALA A 42 -6.17 -15.72 6.21
N LEU A 43 -6.94 -15.29 5.21
CA LEU A 43 -6.44 -14.65 4.01
C LEU A 43 -5.80 -13.27 4.25
N LYS A 44 -5.97 -12.68 5.46
CA LYS A 44 -5.18 -11.52 5.88
C LYS A 44 -3.68 -11.74 5.71
N LEU A 45 -3.20 -12.98 5.92
CA LEU A 45 -1.79 -13.32 5.75
C LEU A 45 -1.30 -13.16 4.31
N ALA A 46 -2.12 -13.47 3.32
CA ALA A 46 -1.77 -13.30 1.91
C ALA A 46 -1.67 -11.81 1.52
N LEU A 47 -2.56 -10.96 2.05
CA LEU A 47 -2.48 -9.51 1.84
C LEU A 47 -1.27 -8.90 2.56
N THR A 48 -1.08 -9.27 3.83
CA THR A 48 0.02 -8.73 4.64
C THR A 48 1.39 -9.19 4.14
N SER A 49 1.54 -10.45 3.69
CA SER A 49 2.81 -10.97 3.17
C SER A 49 3.28 -10.24 1.92
N TYR A 50 2.38 -9.92 1.00
CA TYR A 50 2.67 -9.09 -0.16
C TYR A 50 3.16 -7.69 0.24
N LEU A 51 2.45 -7.02 1.14
CA LEU A 51 2.80 -5.69 1.63
C LEU A 51 4.14 -5.69 2.41
N VAL A 52 4.41 -6.76 3.15
CA VAL A 52 5.70 -6.95 3.84
C VAL A 52 6.82 -7.15 2.83
N GLY A 53 6.62 -7.98 1.79
CA GLY A 53 7.58 -8.13 0.70
C GLY A 53 7.93 -6.79 0.05
N LEU A 54 6.91 -5.96 -0.23
CA LEU A 54 7.11 -4.59 -0.70
C LEU A 54 7.94 -3.76 0.28
N ALA A 55 7.56 -3.74 1.56
CA ALA A 55 8.17 -2.89 2.57
C ALA A 55 9.64 -3.24 2.83
N VAL A 56 9.97 -4.54 2.83
CA VAL A 56 11.34 -5.04 3.08
C VAL A 56 12.27 -4.66 1.93
N PHE A 57 11.83 -4.79 0.68
CA PHE A 57 12.73 -4.66 -0.46
C PHE A 57 12.74 -3.28 -1.12
N ILE A 58 11.75 -2.41 -0.86
CA ILE A 58 11.75 -1.02 -1.36
C ILE A 58 13.02 -0.25 -0.98
N PRO A 59 13.54 -0.29 0.28
CA PRO A 59 14.72 0.50 0.66
C PRO A 59 15.99 0.19 -0.12
N ILE A 60 16.17 -1.06 -0.56
CA ILE A 60 17.36 -1.47 -1.31
C ILE A 60 17.18 -1.39 -2.83
N SER A 61 15.97 -1.11 -3.32
CA SER A 61 15.64 -1.13 -4.75
C SER A 61 16.50 -0.18 -5.58
N GLY A 62 16.76 1.03 -5.07
CA GLY A 62 17.63 2.01 -5.72
C GLY A 62 19.07 1.52 -5.80
N TRP A 63 19.63 1.05 -4.69
CA TRP A 63 20.98 0.53 -4.65
C TRP A 63 21.19 -0.64 -5.62
N VAL A 64 20.25 -1.59 -5.64
CA VAL A 64 20.30 -2.74 -6.56
C VAL A 64 20.25 -2.28 -8.02
N ALA A 65 19.40 -1.28 -8.34
CA ALA A 65 19.27 -0.72 -9.68
C ALA A 65 20.54 0.00 -10.13
N ASP A 66 21.20 0.74 -9.22
CA ASP A 66 22.44 1.46 -9.50
C ASP A 66 23.60 0.47 -9.70
N ARG A 67 23.68 -0.57 -8.90
CA ARG A 67 24.75 -1.58 -8.95
C ARG A 67 24.65 -2.52 -10.15
N ILE A 68 23.47 -3.06 -10.43
CA ILE A 68 23.25 -4.11 -11.46
C ILE A 68 22.84 -3.48 -12.79
N GLY A 69 22.18 -2.32 -12.75
CA GLY A 69 21.64 -1.60 -13.89
C GLY A 69 20.12 -1.57 -13.89
N SER A 70 19.58 -0.38 -14.11
CA SER A 70 18.15 -0.10 -13.96
C SER A 70 17.26 -0.94 -14.88
N ARG A 71 17.66 -1.20 -16.15
CA ARG A 71 16.93 -2.09 -17.07
C ARG A 71 16.91 -3.53 -16.55
N THR A 72 18.07 -4.06 -16.15
CA THR A 72 18.19 -5.45 -15.69
C THR A 72 17.33 -5.68 -14.47
N VAL A 73 17.40 -4.77 -13.47
CA VAL A 73 16.60 -4.89 -12.24
C VAL A 73 15.11 -4.76 -12.52
N PHE A 74 14.71 -3.82 -13.38
CA PHE A 74 13.30 -3.63 -13.73
C PHE A 74 12.73 -4.85 -14.49
N ALA A 75 13.49 -5.41 -15.44
CA ALA A 75 13.11 -6.64 -16.14
C ALA A 75 13.01 -7.85 -15.19
N SER A 76 14.00 -8.03 -14.30
CA SER A 76 13.98 -9.10 -13.29
C SER A 76 12.80 -8.94 -12.31
N ALA A 77 12.46 -7.71 -11.93
CA ALA A 77 11.31 -7.41 -11.09
C ALA A 77 10.00 -7.87 -11.71
N ILE A 78 9.81 -7.62 -13.02
CA ILE A 78 8.63 -8.11 -13.76
C ILE A 78 8.60 -9.65 -13.75
N VAL A 79 9.73 -10.31 -13.99
CA VAL A 79 9.81 -11.79 -13.99
C VAL A 79 9.46 -12.35 -12.62
N VAL A 80 10.04 -11.80 -11.54
CA VAL A 80 9.75 -12.24 -10.16
C VAL A 80 8.28 -12.01 -9.81
N PHE A 81 7.71 -10.86 -10.20
CA PHE A 81 6.30 -10.56 -9.97
C PHE A 81 5.38 -11.54 -10.69
N VAL A 82 5.64 -11.81 -11.97
CA VAL A 82 4.87 -12.76 -12.79
C VAL A 82 5.02 -14.19 -12.30
N ALA A 83 6.23 -14.59 -11.89
CA ALA A 83 6.47 -15.90 -11.28
C ALA A 83 5.67 -16.04 -9.97
N GLY A 84 5.68 -15.01 -9.11
CA GLY A 84 4.85 -14.96 -7.91
C GLY A 84 3.35 -15.06 -8.23
N SER A 85 2.87 -14.33 -9.26
CA SER A 85 1.49 -14.45 -9.74
C SER A 85 1.14 -15.87 -10.18
N LEU A 86 2.01 -16.51 -10.97
CA LEU A 86 1.80 -17.89 -11.42
C LEU A 86 1.74 -18.86 -10.23
N LEU A 87 2.65 -18.72 -9.27
CA LEU A 87 2.64 -19.51 -8.04
C LEU A 87 1.37 -19.28 -7.21
N CYS A 88 0.86 -18.04 -7.13
CA CYS A 88 -0.44 -17.76 -6.51
C CYS A 88 -1.58 -18.51 -7.22
N ALA A 89 -1.59 -18.50 -8.57
CA ALA A 89 -2.62 -19.16 -9.35
C ALA A 89 -2.64 -20.68 -9.18
N VAL A 90 -1.48 -21.33 -8.92
CA VAL A 90 -1.40 -22.79 -8.73
C VAL A 90 -1.43 -23.22 -7.26
N SER A 91 -1.45 -22.28 -6.32
CA SER A 91 -1.47 -22.58 -4.89
C SER A 91 -2.76 -23.30 -4.48
N GLY A 92 -2.61 -24.39 -3.74
CA GLY A 92 -3.70 -25.16 -3.15
C GLY A 92 -3.73 -25.12 -1.62
N THR A 93 -2.79 -24.39 -0.98
CA THR A 93 -2.73 -24.23 0.48
C THR A 93 -2.46 -22.79 0.86
N LEU A 94 -2.90 -22.36 2.04
CA LEU A 94 -2.64 -21.01 2.55
C LEU A 94 -1.14 -20.71 2.63
N ALA A 95 -0.33 -21.66 3.12
CA ALA A 95 1.12 -21.46 3.25
C ALA A 95 1.80 -21.21 1.90
N ALA A 96 1.47 -22.01 0.87
CA ALA A 96 1.99 -21.82 -0.48
C ALA A 96 1.55 -20.47 -1.07
N PHE A 97 0.28 -20.11 -0.86
CA PHE A 97 -0.30 -18.85 -1.32
C PHE A 97 0.39 -17.64 -0.66
N VAL A 98 0.61 -17.68 0.66
CA VAL A 98 1.32 -16.64 1.43
C VAL A 98 2.77 -16.49 0.95
N ALA A 99 3.48 -17.61 0.73
CA ALA A 99 4.85 -17.58 0.20
C ALA A 99 4.91 -17.01 -1.22
N ALA A 100 3.97 -17.40 -2.08
CA ALA A 100 3.85 -16.86 -3.43
C ALA A 100 3.55 -15.34 -3.44
N ARG A 101 2.68 -14.87 -2.55
CA ARG A 101 2.37 -13.46 -2.36
C ARG A 101 3.58 -12.67 -1.85
N PHE A 102 4.36 -13.23 -0.94
CA PHE A 102 5.60 -12.59 -0.49
C PHE A 102 6.61 -12.45 -1.65
N LEU A 103 6.81 -13.50 -2.45
CA LEU A 103 7.66 -13.46 -3.64
C LEU A 103 7.18 -12.41 -4.64
N GLN A 104 5.87 -12.33 -4.87
CA GLN A 104 5.27 -11.32 -5.74
C GLN A 104 5.52 -9.90 -5.20
N GLY A 105 5.47 -9.71 -3.87
CA GLY A 105 5.82 -8.47 -3.19
C GLY A 105 7.28 -8.06 -3.42
N ILE A 106 8.22 -9.00 -3.46
CA ILE A 106 9.64 -8.72 -3.82
C ILE A 106 9.73 -8.13 -5.22
N GLY A 107 9.04 -8.74 -6.19
CA GLY A 107 8.96 -8.21 -7.57
C GLY A 107 8.38 -6.79 -7.59
N GLY A 108 7.24 -6.58 -6.96
CA GLY A 108 6.57 -5.26 -6.89
C GLY A 108 7.43 -4.18 -6.24
N ALA A 109 8.22 -4.53 -5.21
CA ALA A 109 9.11 -3.59 -4.50
C ALA A 109 10.15 -2.95 -5.40
N MET A 110 10.59 -3.66 -6.45
CA MET A 110 11.56 -3.16 -7.42
C MET A 110 10.91 -2.44 -8.60
N MET A 111 9.61 -2.68 -8.88
CA MET A 111 8.96 -2.13 -10.07
C MET A 111 8.72 -0.62 -9.96
N VAL A 112 8.13 -0.13 -8.87
CA VAL A 112 7.75 1.29 -8.73
C VAL A 112 8.97 2.21 -8.60
N PRO A 113 9.92 2.00 -7.66
CA PRO A 113 11.07 2.89 -7.52
C PRO A 113 12.00 2.84 -8.73
N VAL A 114 12.29 1.63 -9.23
CA VAL A 114 13.20 1.47 -10.37
C VAL A 114 12.57 1.97 -11.67
N GLY A 115 11.27 1.79 -11.86
CA GLY A 115 10.53 2.37 -12.99
C GLY A 115 10.62 3.89 -13.02
N ARG A 116 10.46 4.55 -11.86
CA ARG A 116 10.67 6.00 -11.74
C ARG A 116 12.11 6.40 -12.05
N LEU A 117 13.10 5.65 -11.57
CA LEU A 117 14.52 5.89 -11.85
C LEU A 117 14.82 5.78 -13.35
N VAL A 118 14.28 4.74 -14.01
CA VAL A 118 14.37 4.57 -15.47
C VAL A 118 13.80 5.78 -16.19
N LEU A 119 12.63 6.27 -15.79
CA LEU A 119 12.02 7.45 -16.36
C LEU A 119 12.91 8.68 -16.24
N LEU A 120 13.38 8.98 -15.02
CA LEU A 120 14.22 10.14 -14.73
C LEU A 120 15.55 10.14 -15.50
N ARG A 121 16.09 8.95 -15.80
CA ARG A 121 17.36 8.78 -16.54
C ARG A 121 17.19 8.75 -18.06
N SER A 122 15.97 8.48 -18.54
CA SER A 122 15.72 8.26 -19.97
C SER A 122 15.04 9.43 -20.68
N VAL A 123 14.48 10.39 -19.94
CA VAL A 123 13.69 11.50 -20.45
C VAL A 123 14.40 12.83 -20.16
N PRO A 124 14.52 13.74 -21.14
CA PRO A 124 15.04 15.10 -20.93
C PRO A 124 14.24 15.84 -19.84
N LYS A 125 14.92 16.72 -19.09
CA LYS A 125 14.30 17.46 -17.97
C LYS A 125 13.10 18.29 -18.41
N GLU A 126 13.16 18.85 -19.61
CA GLU A 126 12.14 19.72 -20.20
C GLU A 126 10.82 18.96 -20.47
N GLU A 127 10.92 17.65 -20.74
CA GLU A 127 9.78 16.79 -21.07
C GLU A 127 9.31 15.92 -19.90
N LEU A 128 9.98 16.05 -18.74
CA LEU A 128 9.73 15.19 -17.58
C LEU A 128 8.30 15.30 -17.04
N ILE A 129 7.70 16.49 -17.05
CA ILE A 129 6.31 16.70 -16.58
C ILE A 129 5.33 15.94 -17.48
N ALA A 130 5.51 16.01 -18.80
CA ALA A 130 4.67 15.25 -19.74
C ALA A 130 4.85 13.75 -19.56
N ALA A 131 6.09 13.29 -19.40
CA ALA A 131 6.42 11.88 -19.16
C ALA A 131 5.81 11.34 -17.85
N LEU A 132 5.83 12.12 -16.78
CA LEU A 132 5.19 11.77 -15.52
C LEU A 132 3.65 11.67 -15.63
N ASN A 133 3.03 12.48 -16.50
CA ASN A 133 1.60 12.35 -16.77
C ASN A 133 1.28 11.03 -17.48
N TYR A 134 2.06 10.65 -18.51
CA TYR A 134 1.92 9.36 -19.20
C TYR A 134 2.15 8.17 -18.26
N LEU A 135 2.99 8.31 -17.25
CA LEU A 135 3.20 7.30 -16.22
C LEU A 135 2.01 7.21 -15.25
N THR A 136 1.51 8.36 -14.79
CA THR A 136 0.58 8.43 -13.67
C THR A 136 -0.84 8.02 -14.06
N ILE A 137 -1.30 8.40 -15.26
CA ILE A 137 -2.68 8.13 -15.70
C ILE A 137 -2.96 6.62 -15.74
N PRO A 138 -2.17 5.76 -16.44
CA PRO A 138 -2.44 4.32 -16.44
C PRO A 138 -2.26 3.69 -15.05
N ALA A 139 -1.28 4.15 -14.26
CA ALA A 139 -1.07 3.63 -12.90
C ALA A 139 -2.28 3.87 -11.98
N LEU A 140 -3.04 4.94 -12.20
CA LEU A 140 -4.27 5.24 -11.45
C LEU A 140 -5.47 4.39 -11.88
N LEU A 141 -5.48 3.89 -13.12
CA LEU A 141 -6.56 3.01 -13.60
C LEU A 141 -6.56 1.67 -12.85
N GLY A 142 -5.40 1.16 -12.43
CA GLY A 142 -5.30 -0.09 -11.69
C GLY A 142 -6.21 -0.16 -10.47
N PRO A 143 -6.07 0.74 -9.48
CA PRO A 143 -6.93 0.78 -8.30
C PRO A 143 -8.41 1.06 -8.60
N VAL A 144 -8.72 1.75 -9.70
CA VAL A 144 -10.11 2.02 -10.10
C VAL A 144 -10.77 0.78 -10.66
N THR A 145 -10.08 0.09 -11.58
CA THR A 145 -10.65 -1.06 -12.28
C THR A 145 -10.47 -2.37 -11.50
N GLY A 146 -9.46 -2.46 -10.63
CA GLY A 146 -9.07 -3.68 -9.93
C GLY A 146 -10.24 -4.37 -9.21
N PRO A 147 -10.97 -3.71 -8.31
CA PRO A 147 -12.05 -4.36 -7.58
C PRO A 147 -13.19 -4.87 -8.48
N ALA A 148 -13.56 -4.11 -9.52
CA ALA A 148 -14.60 -4.54 -10.48
C ALA A 148 -14.12 -5.70 -11.34
N LEU A 149 -12.88 -5.65 -11.85
CA LEU A 149 -12.28 -6.75 -12.61
C LEU A 149 -12.12 -8.00 -11.75
N GLY A 150 -11.65 -7.86 -10.51
CA GLY A 150 -11.53 -8.97 -9.57
C GLY A 150 -12.88 -9.63 -9.29
N GLY A 151 -13.90 -8.81 -9.05
CA GLY A 151 -15.26 -9.28 -8.86
C GLY A 151 -15.84 -9.98 -10.09
N ALA A 152 -15.66 -9.41 -11.29
CA ALA A 152 -16.11 -9.99 -12.54
C ALA A 152 -15.39 -11.33 -12.85
N ILE A 153 -14.07 -11.35 -12.72
CA ILE A 153 -13.28 -12.56 -12.96
C ILE A 153 -13.67 -13.67 -11.99
N THR A 154 -13.85 -13.34 -10.71
CA THR A 154 -14.22 -14.33 -9.69
C THR A 154 -15.64 -14.85 -9.88
N LEU A 155 -16.57 -14.02 -10.37
CA LEU A 155 -17.96 -14.40 -10.59
C LEU A 155 -18.15 -15.25 -11.85
N TYR A 156 -17.56 -14.86 -12.97
CA TYR A 156 -17.80 -15.48 -14.29
C TYR A 156 -16.78 -16.55 -14.68
N PHE A 157 -15.60 -16.54 -14.05
CA PHE A 157 -14.53 -17.49 -14.28
C PHE A 157 -14.12 -18.13 -12.95
N HIS A 158 -12.82 -18.21 -12.69
CA HIS A 158 -12.27 -18.71 -11.44
C HIS A 158 -11.31 -17.67 -10.85
N TRP A 159 -11.24 -17.53 -9.51
CA TRP A 159 -10.39 -16.54 -8.86
C TRP A 159 -8.91 -16.62 -9.30
N ARG A 160 -8.41 -17.79 -9.68
CA ARG A 160 -7.04 -17.96 -10.16
C ARG A 160 -6.70 -17.07 -11.35
N TRP A 161 -7.69 -16.72 -12.18
CA TRP A 161 -7.51 -15.84 -13.33
C TRP A 161 -7.12 -14.41 -12.96
N ILE A 162 -7.41 -13.95 -11.71
CA ILE A 162 -6.96 -12.62 -11.25
C ILE A 162 -5.43 -12.51 -11.23
N PHE A 163 -4.73 -13.65 -11.04
CA PHE A 163 -3.28 -13.73 -11.11
C PHE A 163 -2.78 -14.01 -12.54
N LEU A 164 -3.46 -14.86 -13.27
CA LEU A 164 -3.06 -15.22 -14.65
C LEU A 164 -3.12 -14.03 -15.61
N ILE A 165 -3.97 -13.03 -15.37
CA ILE A 165 -4.04 -11.80 -16.17
C ILE A 165 -2.72 -11.02 -16.14
N ASN A 166 -1.89 -11.18 -15.12
CA ASN A 166 -0.57 -10.57 -15.03
C ASN A 166 0.43 -11.17 -16.01
N LEU A 167 0.21 -12.40 -16.50
CA LEU A 167 1.12 -13.11 -17.40
C LEU A 167 1.29 -12.39 -18.75
N PRO A 168 0.21 -12.15 -19.53
CA PRO A 168 0.34 -11.48 -20.81
C PRO A 168 0.88 -10.05 -20.68
N ILE A 169 0.46 -9.33 -19.62
CA ILE A 169 0.93 -7.97 -19.36
C ILE A 169 2.42 -7.97 -19.01
N GLY A 170 2.84 -8.92 -18.17
CA GLY A 170 4.24 -9.04 -17.75
C GLY A 170 5.16 -9.49 -18.88
N VAL A 171 4.74 -10.45 -19.72
CA VAL A 171 5.52 -10.88 -20.90
C VAL A 171 5.71 -9.72 -21.87
N LEU A 172 4.64 -8.98 -22.15
CA LEU A 172 4.73 -7.78 -23.01
C LEU A 172 5.63 -6.72 -22.36
N GLY A 173 5.45 -6.43 -21.08
CA GLY A 173 6.26 -5.47 -20.33
C GLY A 173 7.74 -5.86 -20.33
N PHE A 174 8.06 -7.11 -20.07
CA PHE A 174 9.42 -7.64 -20.08
C PHE A 174 10.09 -7.46 -21.47
N TYR A 175 9.39 -7.85 -22.53
CA TYR A 175 9.89 -7.69 -23.91
C TYR A 175 10.16 -6.21 -24.23
N LEU A 176 9.21 -5.33 -23.92
CA LEU A 176 9.35 -3.90 -24.20
C LEU A 176 10.48 -3.25 -23.39
N VAL A 177 10.67 -3.66 -22.13
CA VAL A 177 11.78 -3.20 -21.27
C VAL A 177 13.12 -3.56 -21.87
N LEU A 178 13.31 -4.81 -22.26
CA LEU A 178 14.58 -5.27 -22.86
C LEU A 178 14.88 -4.56 -24.19
N ARG A 179 13.85 -4.24 -24.98
CA ARG A 179 13.99 -3.65 -26.32
C ARG A 179 14.24 -2.14 -26.29
N HIS A 180 13.66 -1.41 -25.33
CA HIS A 180 13.60 0.06 -25.41
C HIS A 180 14.30 0.80 -24.26
N ILE A 181 14.51 0.17 -23.12
CA ILE A 181 15.11 0.81 -21.95
C ILE A 181 16.63 0.62 -21.95
N PRO A 182 17.43 1.69 -21.85
CA PRO A 182 18.87 1.59 -21.70
C PRO A 182 19.25 1.03 -20.33
N ASN A 183 20.33 0.25 -20.26
CA ASN A 183 20.83 -0.25 -18.97
C ASN A 183 21.86 0.72 -18.41
N VAL A 184 21.45 1.55 -17.46
CA VAL A 184 22.31 2.55 -16.81
C VAL A 184 22.72 2.01 -15.44
N LYS A 185 24.04 2.08 -15.17
CA LYS A 185 24.67 1.69 -13.90
C LYS A 185 25.48 2.88 -13.36
N GLU A 186 25.66 2.92 -12.05
CA GLU A 186 26.58 3.86 -11.42
C GLU A 186 27.95 3.16 -11.23
N PRO A 187 29.05 3.82 -11.64
CA PRO A 187 30.38 3.19 -11.58
C PRO A 187 30.90 2.99 -10.15
N GLU A 188 30.60 3.94 -9.27
CA GLU A 188 31.04 3.92 -7.88
C GLU A 188 29.84 3.95 -6.93
N MET A 189 29.67 2.86 -6.18
CA MET A 189 28.59 2.73 -5.22
C MET A 189 29.14 2.28 -3.85
N PRO A 190 28.67 2.89 -2.75
CA PRO A 190 29.03 2.40 -1.42
C PRO A 190 28.50 0.98 -1.23
N PRO A 191 29.15 0.17 -0.38
CA PRO A 191 28.72 -1.19 -0.07
C PRO A 191 27.31 -1.15 0.56
N LEU A 192 26.50 -2.17 0.24
CA LEU A 192 25.18 -2.33 0.87
C LEU A 192 25.35 -2.67 2.35
N ASP A 193 24.62 -2.00 3.21
CA ASP A 193 24.48 -2.34 4.63
C ASP A 193 23.63 -3.61 4.78
N LEU A 194 24.26 -4.77 4.56
CA LEU A 194 23.61 -6.08 4.66
C LEU A 194 23.10 -6.37 6.08
N ALA A 195 23.82 -5.92 7.12
CA ALA A 195 23.41 -6.11 8.50
C ALA A 195 22.17 -5.28 8.83
N GLY A 196 22.15 -4.01 8.41
CA GLY A 196 20.96 -3.16 8.56
C GLY A 196 19.78 -3.68 7.75
N PHE A 197 20.01 -4.16 6.53
CA PHE A 197 18.96 -4.80 5.72
C PHE A 197 18.42 -6.06 6.37
N ALA A 198 19.28 -6.92 6.93
CA ALA A 198 18.83 -8.11 7.64
C ALA A 198 18.03 -7.76 8.90
N LEU A 199 18.51 -6.81 9.72
CA LEU A 199 17.80 -6.36 10.93
C LEU A 199 16.42 -5.80 10.61
N THR A 200 16.31 -4.97 9.59
CA THR A 200 15.02 -4.38 9.20
C THR A 200 14.15 -5.37 8.46
N GLY A 201 14.68 -6.08 7.46
CA GLY A 201 13.93 -7.00 6.62
C GLY A 201 13.43 -8.23 7.37
N VAL A 202 14.31 -8.94 8.07
CA VAL A 202 13.93 -10.10 8.89
C VAL A 202 13.08 -9.64 10.08
N GLY A 203 13.48 -8.56 10.76
CA GLY A 203 12.74 -8.00 11.88
C GLY A 203 11.29 -7.65 11.51
N LEU A 204 11.09 -6.95 10.39
CA LEU A 204 9.76 -6.63 9.89
C LEU A 204 8.97 -7.87 9.48
N SER A 205 9.58 -8.78 8.74
CA SER A 205 8.91 -10.00 8.26
C SER A 205 8.43 -10.86 9.42
N VAL A 206 9.30 -11.09 10.40
CA VAL A 206 8.99 -11.91 11.57
C VAL A 206 7.96 -11.23 12.47
N LEU A 207 8.10 -9.93 12.71
CA LEU A 207 7.12 -9.14 13.48
C LEU A 207 5.74 -9.19 12.84
N MET A 208 5.66 -8.93 11.53
CA MET A 208 4.38 -8.91 10.81
C MET A 208 3.75 -10.28 10.71
N LEU A 209 4.56 -11.34 10.56
CA LEU A 209 4.08 -12.72 10.63
C LEU A 209 3.44 -13.00 12.00
N GLY A 210 4.09 -12.63 13.09
CA GLY A 210 3.57 -12.77 14.44
C GLY A 210 2.28 -11.98 14.64
N LEU A 211 2.25 -10.69 14.28
CA LEU A 211 1.07 -9.83 14.42
C LEU A 211 -0.12 -10.32 13.56
N SER A 212 0.16 -10.78 12.35
CA SER A 212 -0.87 -11.30 11.44
C SER A 212 -1.40 -12.67 11.85
N SER A 213 -0.65 -13.41 12.69
CA SER A 213 -1.06 -14.71 13.24
C SER A 213 -1.82 -14.59 14.57
N LEU A 214 -1.92 -13.38 15.13
CA LEU A 214 -2.71 -13.15 16.34
C LEU A 214 -4.18 -13.57 16.13
N GLY A 215 -4.70 -14.28 17.11
CA GLY A 215 -6.09 -14.73 17.09
C GLY A 215 -6.40 -15.87 16.12
N GLY A 216 -5.44 -16.36 15.33
CA GLY A 216 -5.58 -17.48 14.41
C GLY A 216 -5.03 -18.80 14.99
N HIS A 217 -5.53 -19.93 14.49
CA HIS A 217 -5.02 -21.28 14.84
C HIS A 217 -3.80 -21.69 13.98
N LEU A 218 -3.24 -20.75 13.20
CA LEU A 218 -2.17 -21.02 12.23
C LEU A 218 -0.82 -21.37 12.87
N MET A 219 -0.54 -20.79 14.04
CA MET A 219 0.66 -21.08 14.82
C MET A 219 0.34 -21.15 16.31
N PRO A 220 1.04 -22.02 17.06
CA PRO A 220 0.95 -22.03 18.51
C PRO A 220 1.24 -20.64 19.10
N GLY A 221 0.51 -20.24 20.13
CA GLY A 221 0.63 -18.89 20.73
C GLY A 221 2.05 -18.54 21.19
N ALA A 222 2.82 -19.55 21.66
CA ALA A 222 4.23 -19.35 22.02
C ALA A 222 5.11 -18.97 20.82
N ILE A 223 4.88 -19.56 19.64
CA ILE A 223 5.60 -19.23 18.41
C ILE A 223 5.19 -17.83 17.93
N THR A 224 3.91 -17.52 17.96
CA THR A 224 3.37 -16.18 17.64
C THR A 224 4.02 -15.11 18.52
N ALA A 225 4.04 -15.31 19.84
CA ALA A 225 4.68 -14.40 20.78
C ALA A 225 6.20 -14.30 20.53
N GLY A 226 6.87 -15.44 20.28
CA GLY A 226 8.28 -15.47 19.91
C GLY A 226 8.59 -14.64 18.67
N CYS A 227 7.78 -14.77 17.61
CA CYS A 227 7.92 -13.95 16.40
C CYS A 227 7.76 -12.45 16.70
N ILE A 228 6.75 -12.05 17.48
CA ILE A 228 6.56 -10.65 17.86
C ILE A 228 7.75 -10.11 18.63
N VAL A 229 8.23 -10.83 19.64
CA VAL A 229 9.36 -10.41 20.46
C VAL A 229 10.65 -10.34 19.65
N LEU A 230 10.98 -11.39 18.90
CA LEU A 230 12.20 -11.41 18.09
C LEU A 230 12.20 -10.33 17.01
N GLY A 231 11.08 -10.14 16.32
CA GLY A 231 10.95 -9.09 15.32
C GLY A 231 11.06 -7.68 15.92
N ALA A 232 10.44 -7.44 17.08
CA ALA A 232 10.54 -6.17 17.79
C ALA A 232 11.97 -5.91 18.29
N LEU A 233 12.68 -6.91 18.82
CA LEU A 233 14.07 -6.81 19.24
C LEU A 233 15.01 -6.51 18.07
N ALA A 234 14.83 -7.16 16.93
CA ALA A 234 15.62 -6.90 15.72
C ALA A 234 15.44 -5.44 15.26
N LEU A 235 14.21 -4.95 15.23
CA LEU A 235 13.91 -3.56 14.86
C LEU A 235 14.43 -2.57 15.90
N ALA A 236 14.36 -2.89 17.20
CA ALA A 236 14.92 -2.06 18.27
C ALA A 236 16.46 -2.00 18.24
N ALA A 237 17.12 -3.02 17.72
CA ALA A 237 18.58 -3.03 17.54
C ALA A 237 19.02 -2.14 16.35
N TYR A 238 18.14 -1.92 15.35
CA TYR A 238 18.49 -1.19 14.13
C TYR A 238 18.97 0.26 14.39
N PRO A 239 18.35 1.11 15.23
CA PRO A 239 18.83 2.46 15.48
C PRO A 239 20.25 2.53 16.03
N ARG A 240 20.65 1.52 16.83
CA ARG A 240 22.02 1.41 17.34
C ARG A 240 23.01 1.04 16.23
N HIS A 241 22.63 0.16 15.34
CA HIS A 241 23.38 -0.20 14.14
C HIS A 241 23.51 0.99 13.18
N ALA A 242 22.42 1.65 12.84
CA ALA A 242 22.38 2.78 11.90
C ALA A 242 23.27 3.96 12.34
N ARG A 243 23.38 4.22 13.66
CA ARG A 243 24.26 5.27 14.20
C ARG A 243 25.76 4.96 14.05
N ARG A 244 26.13 3.70 13.82
CA ARG A 244 27.52 3.23 13.70
C ARG A 244 27.92 2.93 12.25
N THR A 245 26.97 3.00 11.33
CA THR A 245 27.17 2.68 9.91
C THR A 245 27.21 3.97 9.10
N ALA A 246 28.21 4.10 8.23
CA ALA A 246 28.39 5.31 7.40
C ALA A 246 27.24 5.49 6.38
N HIS A 247 26.76 4.38 5.80
CA HIS A 247 25.68 4.38 4.80
C HIS A 247 24.59 3.39 5.21
N PRO A 248 23.75 3.72 6.23
CA PRO A 248 22.67 2.83 6.66
C PRO A 248 21.59 2.73 5.60
N VAL A 249 20.94 1.54 5.51
CA VAL A 249 19.79 1.32 4.58
C VAL A 249 18.67 2.33 4.81
N ILE A 250 18.41 2.67 6.08
CA ILE A 250 17.40 3.65 6.49
C ILE A 250 18.11 4.74 7.31
N ASP A 251 18.18 5.94 6.76
CA ASP A 251 18.73 7.09 7.49
C ASP A 251 17.70 7.68 8.45
N LEU A 252 17.91 7.42 9.73
CA LEU A 252 17.04 7.92 10.80
C LEU A 252 17.17 9.43 11.05
N SER A 253 18.18 10.10 10.48
CA SER A 253 18.37 11.54 10.64
C SER A 253 17.22 12.35 10.04
N LEU A 254 16.57 11.81 8.99
CA LEU A 254 15.40 12.42 8.34
C LEU A 254 14.23 12.63 9.30
N PHE A 255 14.08 11.78 10.33
CA PHE A 255 13.04 11.94 11.34
C PHE A 255 13.26 13.12 12.30
N LYS A 256 14.43 13.80 12.24
CA LYS A 256 14.66 15.06 12.96
C LYS A 256 13.90 16.23 12.31
N GLN A 257 13.51 16.11 11.04
CA GLN A 257 12.68 17.12 10.37
C GLN A 257 11.23 16.97 10.82
N PRO A 258 10.61 18.02 11.42
CA PRO A 258 9.25 17.91 11.97
C PRO A 258 8.19 17.54 10.94
N THR A 259 8.33 18.04 9.71
CA THR A 259 7.41 17.76 8.59
C THR A 259 7.52 16.31 8.13
N PHE A 260 8.73 15.76 8.00
CA PHE A 260 8.95 14.36 7.66
C PHE A 260 8.47 13.43 8.77
N HIS A 261 8.80 13.74 10.03
CA HIS A 261 8.34 12.98 11.20
C HIS A 261 6.80 12.91 11.26
N SER A 262 6.12 14.05 11.15
CA SER A 262 4.66 14.10 11.18
C SER A 262 4.04 13.41 9.95
N GLY A 263 4.56 13.64 8.76
CA GLY A 263 4.03 13.06 7.53
C GLY A 263 4.17 11.54 7.48
N VAL A 264 5.27 10.99 8.00
CA VAL A 264 5.55 9.55 7.98
C VAL A 264 4.97 8.86 9.21
N LEU A 265 5.36 9.24 10.45
CA LEU A 265 4.93 8.53 11.66
C LEU A 265 3.47 8.82 12.02
N ALA A 266 3.08 10.09 12.11
CA ALA A 266 1.69 10.43 12.40
C ALA A 266 0.77 10.01 11.26
N GLY A 267 1.22 10.18 10.01
CA GLY A 267 0.54 9.68 8.84
C GLY A 267 0.37 8.17 8.81
N SER A 268 1.28 7.40 9.44
CA SER A 268 1.15 5.95 9.56
C SER A 268 -0.03 5.53 10.42
N LEU A 269 -0.35 6.25 11.50
CA LEU A 269 -1.56 5.99 12.31
C LEU A 269 -2.83 6.10 11.47
N PHE A 270 -2.94 7.15 10.67
CA PHE A 270 -4.08 7.29 9.75
C PHE A 270 -4.13 6.15 8.74
N ARG A 271 -2.99 5.78 8.15
CA ARG A 271 -2.88 4.71 7.16
C ARG A 271 -3.18 3.34 7.73
N ILE A 272 -2.87 3.07 9.00
CA ILE A 272 -3.23 1.84 9.70
C ILE A 272 -4.76 1.69 9.73
N GLY A 273 -5.48 2.71 10.17
CA GLY A 273 -6.94 2.65 10.22
C GLY A 273 -7.55 2.44 8.82
N VAL A 274 -7.18 3.27 7.85
CA VAL A 274 -7.69 3.16 6.48
C VAL A 274 -7.22 1.89 5.77
N GLY A 275 -6.05 1.36 6.14
CA GLY A 275 -5.47 0.14 5.56
C GLY A 275 -6.29 -1.14 5.82
N ALA A 276 -7.14 -1.16 6.84
CA ALA A 276 -8.07 -2.25 7.09
C ALA A 276 -9.23 -2.32 6.08
N THR A 277 -9.61 -1.19 5.49
CA THR A 277 -10.79 -1.07 4.62
C THR A 277 -10.78 -2.02 3.41
N PRO A 278 -9.68 -2.20 2.66
CA PRO A 278 -9.64 -3.13 1.53
C PRO A 278 -9.87 -4.60 1.91
N PHE A 279 -9.69 -4.95 3.18
CA PHE A 279 -9.98 -6.27 3.72
C PHE A 279 -11.40 -6.35 4.27
N LEU A 280 -11.79 -5.45 5.17
CA LEU A 280 -13.07 -5.53 5.89
C LEU A 280 -14.27 -5.20 5.01
N LEU A 281 -14.17 -4.22 4.11
CA LEU A 281 -15.32 -3.77 3.33
C LEU A 281 -15.83 -4.83 2.34
N PRO A 282 -14.99 -5.52 1.54
CA PRO A 282 -15.46 -6.62 0.72
C PRO A 282 -16.04 -7.79 1.52
N LEU A 283 -15.49 -8.10 2.70
CA LEU A 283 -16.04 -9.12 3.59
C LEU A 283 -17.43 -8.74 4.10
N LEU A 284 -17.63 -7.49 4.54
CA LEU A 284 -18.96 -6.98 4.94
C LEU A 284 -19.97 -7.13 3.79
N LEU A 285 -19.62 -6.67 2.58
CA LEU A 285 -20.52 -6.69 1.44
C LEU A 285 -20.87 -8.12 0.98
N GLN A 286 -19.88 -9.03 0.98
CA GLN A 286 -20.08 -10.40 0.49
C GLN A 286 -20.61 -11.33 1.59
N LEU A 287 -19.95 -11.40 2.75
CA LEU A 287 -20.37 -12.30 3.83
C LEU A 287 -21.51 -11.71 4.66
N GLY A 288 -21.49 -10.40 4.94
CA GLY A 288 -22.52 -9.73 5.72
C GLY A 288 -23.82 -9.50 4.96
N PHE A 289 -23.75 -9.06 3.70
CA PHE A 289 -24.94 -8.71 2.90
C PHE A 289 -25.26 -9.71 1.79
N GLY A 290 -24.48 -10.78 1.63
CA GLY A 290 -24.69 -11.80 0.60
C GLY A 290 -24.50 -11.31 -0.84
N MET A 291 -23.79 -10.19 -1.04
CA MET A 291 -23.51 -9.66 -2.39
C MET A 291 -22.53 -10.58 -3.13
N ASN A 292 -22.72 -10.71 -4.44
CA ASN A 292 -21.74 -11.39 -5.26
C ASN A 292 -20.43 -10.56 -5.40
N PRO A 293 -19.31 -11.18 -5.79
CA PRO A 293 -18.01 -10.49 -5.90
C PRO A 293 -18.04 -9.29 -6.84
N LEU A 294 -18.82 -9.32 -7.93
CA LEU A 294 -18.93 -8.23 -8.89
C LEU A 294 -19.66 -7.01 -8.29
N GLN A 295 -20.77 -7.24 -7.58
CA GLN A 295 -21.52 -6.18 -6.89
C GLN A 295 -20.63 -5.49 -5.84
N SER A 296 -19.93 -6.28 -5.02
CA SER A 296 -18.96 -5.78 -4.05
C SER A 296 -17.83 -4.98 -4.73
N GLY A 297 -17.31 -5.47 -5.85
CA GLY A 297 -16.26 -4.81 -6.62
C GLY A 297 -16.71 -3.47 -7.22
N LEU A 298 -17.90 -3.42 -7.82
CA LEU A 298 -18.46 -2.20 -8.39
C LEU A 298 -18.72 -1.12 -7.33
N LEU A 299 -19.21 -1.49 -6.16
CA LEU A 299 -19.39 -0.55 -5.06
C LEU A 299 -18.04 -0.04 -4.53
N THR A 300 -17.09 -0.92 -4.31
CA THR A 300 -15.77 -0.52 -3.79
C THR A 300 -14.94 0.33 -4.77
N CYS A 301 -15.18 0.23 -6.08
CA CYS A 301 -14.58 1.13 -7.09
C CYS A 301 -14.90 2.60 -6.80
N ALA A 302 -16.05 2.92 -6.19
CA ALA A 302 -16.43 4.29 -5.86
C ALA A 302 -15.33 5.02 -5.04
N THR A 303 -14.63 4.29 -4.16
CA THR A 303 -13.54 4.88 -3.37
C THR A 303 -12.37 5.34 -4.25
N ALA A 304 -12.04 4.60 -5.30
CA ALA A 304 -10.98 4.96 -6.22
C ALA A 304 -11.39 6.10 -7.17
N VAL A 305 -12.66 6.11 -7.61
CA VAL A 305 -13.24 7.22 -8.38
C VAL A 305 -13.20 8.52 -7.57
N GLY A 306 -13.66 8.47 -6.31
CA GLY A 306 -13.58 9.62 -5.41
C GLY A 306 -12.15 10.10 -5.17
N ALA A 307 -11.21 9.17 -5.02
CA ALA A 307 -9.80 9.49 -4.86
C ALA A 307 -9.20 10.19 -6.10
N MET A 308 -9.58 9.80 -7.31
CA MET A 308 -9.16 10.47 -8.54
C MET A 308 -9.73 11.89 -8.62
N PHE A 309 -11.02 12.04 -8.35
CA PHE A 309 -11.67 13.36 -8.36
C PHE A 309 -11.01 14.34 -7.38
N MET A 310 -10.70 13.89 -6.16
CA MET A 310 -10.09 14.75 -5.14
C MET A 310 -8.68 15.24 -5.52
N LYS A 311 -7.92 14.50 -6.34
CA LYS A 311 -6.58 14.94 -6.76
C LYS A 311 -6.59 16.28 -7.49
N THR A 312 -7.65 16.58 -8.24
CA THR A 312 -7.81 17.86 -8.94
C THR A 312 -8.06 19.03 -7.98
N LEU A 313 -8.70 18.77 -6.85
CA LEU A 313 -9.08 19.79 -5.86
C LEU A 313 -8.04 19.97 -4.74
N THR A 314 -7.18 18.99 -4.51
CA THR A 314 -6.26 18.96 -3.37
C THR A 314 -5.37 20.22 -3.30
N THR A 315 -4.78 20.64 -4.42
CA THR A 315 -3.91 21.82 -4.47
C THR A 315 -4.66 23.10 -4.08
N MET A 316 -5.89 23.27 -4.56
CA MET A 316 -6.75 24.43 -4.24
C MET A 316 -7.10 24.43 -2.74
N ILE A 317 -7.45 23.28 -2.18
CA ILE A 317 -7.79 23.13 -0.76
C ILE A 317 -6.57 23.45 0.12
N LEU A 318 -5.40 22.90 -0.21
CA LEU A 318 -4.16 23.14 0.53
C LEU A 318 -3.71 24.61 0.47
N LYS A 319 -3.84 25.25 -0.70
CA LYS A 319 -3.55 26.69 -0.88
C LYS A 319 -4.45 27.56 -0.01
N ARG A 320 -5.74 27.19 0.09
CA ARG A 320 -6.74 27.99 0.85
C ARG A 320 -6.61 27.80 2.35
N PHE A 321 -6.42 26.57 2.84
CA PHE A 321 -6.54 26.21 4.27
C PHE A 321 -5.22 25.86 4.95
N GLY A 322 -4.15 25.58 4.19
CA GLY A 322 -2.86 25.14 4.69
C GLY A 322 -2.82 23.69 5.18
N PHE A 323 -1.63 23.12 5.31
CA PHE A 323 -1.44 21.70 5.67
C PHE A 323 -2.00 21.35 7.05
N ARG A 324 -1.65 22.12 8.09
CA ARG A 324 -2.06 21.81 9.47
C ARG A 324 -3.58 21.66 9.58
N LYS A 325 -4.35 22.66 9.09
CA LYS A 325 -5.81 22.63 9.19
C LYS A 325 -6.41 21.49 8.35
N VAL A 326 -5.92 21.31 7.13
CA VAL A 326 -6.40 20.23 6.25
C VAL A 326 -6.14 18.87 6.86
N LEU A 327 -4.90 18.58 7.27
CA LEU A 327 -4.54 17.29 7.85
C LEU A 327 -5.32 17.00 9.14
N THR A 328 -5.50 18.00 10.01
CA THR A 328 -6.19 17.85 11.29
C THR A 328 -7.69 17.59 11.10
N VAL A 329 -8.39 18.46 10.35
CA VAL A 329 -9.83 18.33 10.16
C VAL A 329 -10.16 17.11 9.29
N ASN A 330 -9.41 16.91 8.21
CA ASN A 330 -9.68 15.80 7.30
C ASN A 330 -9.36 14.43 7.92
N ALA A 331 -8.37 14.33 8.82
CA ALA A 331 -8.12 13.09 9.55
C ALA A 331 -9.34 12.66 10.37
N LEU A 332 -10.00 13.60 11.05
CA LEU A 332 -11.22 13.32 11.82
C LEU A 332 -12.37 12.92 10.91
N VAL A 333 -12.64 13.71 9.87
CA VAL A 333 -13.78 13.46 8.96
C VAL A 333 -13.60 12.17 8.16
N ALA A 334 -12.37 11.90 7.68
CA ALA A 334 -12.08 10.67 6.95
C ALA A 334 -12.14 9.43 7.85
N SER A 335 -11.71 9.54 9.11
CA SER A 335 -11.84 8.45 10.09
C SER A 335 -13.32 8.20 10.44
N ALA A 336 -14.10 9.25 10.63
CA ALA A 336 -15.55 9.12 10.84
C ALA A 336 -16.24 8.46 9.64
N ALA A 337 -15.84 8.79 8.41
CA ALA A 337 -16.36 8.15 7.21
C ALA A 337 -16.09 6.64 7.16
N VAL A 338 -14.96 6.17 7.70
CA VAL A 338 -14.68 4.72 7.87
C VAL A 338 -15.62 4.12 8.90
N GLY A 339 -15.89 4.82 10.01
CA GLY A 339 -16.86 4.38 11.04
C GLY A 339 -18.27 4.23 10.48
N VAL A 340 -18.68 5.10 9.54
CA VAL A 340 -20.00 5.03 8.87
C VAL A 340 -20.21 3.71 8.12
N TYR A 341 -19.16 3.02 7.67
CA TYR A 341 -19.31 1.70 7.03
C TYR A 341 -19.93 0.66 7.96
N GLY A 342 -19.70 0.77 9.28
CA GLY A 342 -20.34 -0.07 10.28
C GLY A 342 -21.85 0.18 10.43
N LEU A 343 -22.39 1.29 9.90
CA LEU A 343 -23.82 1.58 9.93
C LEU A 343 -24.56 1.02 8.70
N PHE A 344 -23.87 0.46 7.71
CA PHE A 344 -24.50 -0.17 6.58
C PHE A 344 -25.24 -1.44 7.02
N THR A 345 -26.38 -1.66 6.40
CA THR A 345 -27.23 -2.86 6.59
C THR A 345 -27.51 -3.49 5.24
N ALA A 346 -27.99 -4.72 5.23
CA ALA A 346 -28.44 -5.40 4.00
C ALA A 346 -29.58 -4.64 3.28
N ALA A 347 -30.35 -3.81 4.00
CA ALA A 347 -31.40 -2.96 3.44
C ALA A 347 -30.91 -1.60 2.93
N THR A 348 -29.62 -1.26 3.16
CA THR A 348 -29.07 0.03 2.69
C THR A 348 -29.05 0.06 1.16
N PRO A 349 -29.67 1.08 0.50
CA PRO A 349 -29.64 1.16 -0.95
C PRO A 349 -28.20 1.22 -1.49
N HIS A 350 -27.93 0.49 -2.56
CA HIS A 350 -26.58 0.43 -3.19
C HIS A 350 -26.07 1.83 -3.58
N LEU A 351 -26.97 2.75 -4.00
CA LEU A 351 -26.60 4.12 -4.29
C LEU A 351 -26.06 4.87 -3.07
N VAL A 352 -26.65 4.64 -1.89
CA VAL A 352 -26.18 5.27 -0.64
C VAL A 352 -24.78 4.74 -0.29
N ILE A 353 -24.59 3.42 -0.35
CA ILE A 353 -23.26 2.80 -0.15
C ILE A 353 -22.25 3.41 -1.13
N PHE A 354 -22.58 3.47 -2.42
CA PHE A 354 -21.73 4.03 -3.46
C PHE A 354 -21.32 5.49 -3.15
N LEU A 355 -22.27 6.35 -2.80
CA LEU A 355 -22.01 7.76 -2.50
C LEU A 355 -21.14 7.93 -1.24
N VAL A 356 -21.39 7.17 -0.18
CA VAL A 356 -20.58 7.21 1.03
C VAL A 356 -19.15 6.75 0.72
N LEU A 357 -18.98 5.69 -0.05
CA LEU A 357 -17.66 5.20 -0.47
C LEU A 357 -16.92 6.20 -1.36
N LEU A 358 -17.63 6.87 -2.26
CA LEU A 358 -17.07 7.91 -3.13
C LEU A 358 -16.55 9.09 -2.29
N VAL A 359 -17.36 9.61 -1.37
CA VAL A 359 -16.95 10.69 -0.46
C VAL A 359 -15.76 10.27 0.40
N SER A 360 -15.81 9.07 0.97
CA SER A 360 -14.70 8.52 1.76
C SER A 360 -13.42 8.39 0.94
N GLY A 361 -13.52 8.01 -0.33
CA GLY A 361 -12.40 8.00 -1.27
C GLY A 361 -11.79 9.38 -1.50
N CYS A 362 -12.64 10.41 -1.63
CA CYS A 362 -12.21 11.80 -1.69
C CYS A 362 -11.41 12.22 -0.46
N LEU A 363 -11.96 11.99 0.72
CA LEU A 363 -11.33 12.34 2.00
C LEU A 363 -9.99 11.62 2.20
N ARG A 364 -9.96 10.33 1.90
CA ARG A 364 -8.73 9.51 1.95
C ARG A 364 -7.66 10.03 1.01
N SER A 365 -8.01 10.38 -0.21
CA SER A 365 -7.08 10.92 -1.21
C SER A 365 -6.51 12.28 -0.78
N LEU A 366 -7.34 13.17 -0.25
CA LEU A 366 -6.90 14.45 0.29
C LEU A 366 -5.87 14.24 1.41
N GLN A 367 -6.14 13.33 2.36
CA GLN A 367 -5.22 13.03 3.45
C GLN A 367 -3.89 12.47 2.94
N PHE A 368 -3.93 11.45 2.08
CA PHE A 368 -2.73 10.80 1.58
C PHE A 368 -1.85 11.73 0.76
N THR A 369 -2.45 12.53 -0.12
CA THR A 369 -1.71 13.50 -0.94
C THR A 369 -1.10 14.60 -0.07
N SER A 370 -1.84 15.10 0.92
CA SER A 370 -1.34 16.11 1.86
C SER A 370 -0.21 15.58 2.75
N LEU A 371 -0.34 14.34 3.27
CA LEU A 371 0.71 13.67 4.03
C LEU A 371 1.98 13.46 3.21
N GLN A 372 1.82 13.05 1.94
CA GLN A 372 2.96 12.87 1.05
C GLN A 372 3.64 14.21 0.75
N ALA A 373 2.87 15.25 0.44
CA ALA A 373 3.42 16.57 0.13
C ALA A 373 4.17 17.19 1.32
N ILE A 374 3.60 17.10 2.54
CA ILE A 374 4.26 17.65 3.72
C ILE A 374 5.51 16.86 4.12
N SER A 375 5.52 15.54 3.93
CA SER A 375 6.70 14.71 4.23
C SER A 375 7.92 15.14 3.46
N PHE A 376 7.75 15.66 2.25
CA PHE A 376 8.86 16.05 1.37
C PHE A 376 9.10 17.56 1.33
N SER A 377 8.38 18.36 2.09
CA SER A 377 8.46 19.83 2.01
C SER A 377 9.80 20.41 2.45
N GLU A 378 10.51 19.76 3.36
CA GLU A 378 11.82 20.20 3.90
C GLU A 378 12.97 19.28 3.47
N VAL A 379 12.68 18.23 2.67
CA VAL A 379 13.68 17.25 2.23
C VAL A 379 14.52 17.83 1.09
N THR A 380 15.84 17.74 1.22
CA THR A 380 16.78 18.22 0.19
C THR A 380 16.86 17.26 -1.01
N ARG A 381 17.42 17.71 -2.14
CA ARG A 381 17.57 16.88 -3.34
C ARG A 381 18.45 15.66 -3.09
N GLU A 382 19.49 15.80 -2.26
CA GLU A 382 20.45 14.74 -1.94
C GLU A 382 19.80 13.62 -1.14
N THR A 383 18.88 13.95 -0.24
CA THR A 383 18.21 12.98 0.65
C THR A 383 16.84 12.51 0.13
N MET A 384 16.36 13.07 -0.99
CA MET A 384 15.02 12.80 -1.54
C MET A 384 14.77 11.32 -1.84
N SER A 385 15.79 10.62 -2.38
CA SER A 385 15.67 9.19 -2.70
C SER A 385 15.46 8.34 -1.44
N GLN A 386 16.26 8.60 -0.39
CA GLN A 386 16.13 7.90 0.89
C GLN A 386 14.81 8.24 1.58
N ALA A 387 14.41 9.51 1.61
CA ALA A 387 13.14 9.95 2.17
C ALA A 387 11.95 9.29 1.47
N SER A 388 11.97 9.18 0.14
CA SER A 388 10.94 8.52 -0.65
C SER A 388 10.85 7.02 -0.35
N SER A 389 11.99 6.35 -0.19
CA SER A 389 12.06 4.94 0.16
C SER A 389 11.50 4.68 1.55
N ILE A 390 11.91 5.48 2.55
CA ILE A 390 11.42 5.39 3.93
C ILE A 390 9.90 5.64 4.00
N ALA A 391 9.42 6.70 3.34
CA ALA A 391 8.00 7.01 3.32
C ALA A 391 7.17 5.90 2.65
N SER A 392 7.66 5.33 1.56
CA SER A 392 7.00 4.21 0.86
C SER A 392 6.98 2.95 1.70
N MET A 393 8.10 2.59 2.34
CA MET A 393 8.19 1.48 3.28
C MET A 393 7.21 1.65 4.44
N ALA A 394 7.22 2.80 5.10
CA ALA A 394 6.33 3.11 6.23
C ALA A 394 4.85 3.04 5.80
N GLN A 395 4.52 3.51 4.60
CA GLN A 395 3.17 3.40 4.05
C GLN A 395 2.74 1.94 3.87
N ARG A 396 3.58 1.08 3.28
CA ARG A 396 3.26 -0.35 3.07
C ARG A 396 3.11 -1.09 4.40
N LEU A 397 3.98 -0.80 5.37
CA LEU A 397 3.88 -1.35 6.72
C LEU A 397 2.61 -0.92 7.43
N ALA A 398 2.26 0.36 7.36
CA ALA A 398 1.03 0.87 7.96
C ALA A 398 -0.22 0.21 7.35
N GLN A 399 -0.24 0.00 6.03
CA GLN A 399 -1.31 -0.74 5.35
C GLN A 399 -1.37 -2.19 5.81
N SER A 400 -0.23 -2.88 5.92
CA SER A 400 -0.14 -4.26 6.38
C SER A 400 -0.63 -4.41 7.83
N LEU A 401 -0.19 -3.50 8.73
CA LEU A 401 -0.69 -3.43 10.10
C LEU A 401 -2.19 -3.18 10.14
N GLY A 402 -2.70 -2.31 9.27
CA GLY A 402 -4.13 -2.03 9.16
C GLY A 402 -4.95 -3.28 8.85
N VAL A 403 -4.52 -4.08 7.87
CA VAL A 403 -5.18 -5.35 7.54
C VAL A 403 -5.16 -6.30 8.74
N ALA A 404 -3.99 -6.46 9.40
CA ALA A 404 -3.84 -7.36 10.55
C ALA A 404 -4.72 -6.92 11.73
N ILE A 405 -4.70 -5.62 12.07
CA ILE A 405 -5.49 -5.04 13.18
C ILE A 405 -6.99 -5.12 12.85
N GLY A 406 -7.39 -4.83 11.61
CA GLY A 406 -8.78 -4.93 11.20
C GLY A 406 -9.35 -6.33 11.31
N ALA A 407 -8.59 -7.32 10.84
CA ALA A 407 -8.98 -8.73 10.96
C ALA A 407 -9.03 -9.18 12.42
N TYR A 408 -8.06 -8.74 13.24
CA TYR A 408 -8.02 -9.07 14.67
C TYR A 408 -9.18 -8.41 15.45
N ALA A 409 -9.50 -7.14 15.13
CA ALA A 409 -10.65 -6.46 15.72
C ALA A 409 -11.96 -7.20 15.42
N LEU A 410 -12.16 -7.61 14.15
CA LEU A 410 -13.33 -8.39 13.75
C LEU A 410 -13.41 -9.73 14.51
N GLN A 411 -12.28 -10.41 14.66
CA GLN A 411 -12.21 -11.66 15.40
C GLN A 411 -12.49 -11.50 16.90
N LEU A 412 -11.94 -10.47 17.56
CA LEU A 412 -12.17 -10.19 18.97
C LEU A 412 -13.64 -9.89 19.24
N VAL A 413 -14.27 -9.12 18.36
CA VAL A 413 -15.72 -8.82 18.47
C VAL A 413 -16.54 -10.11 18.30
N GLY A 414 -16.23 -10.95 17.32
CA GLY A 414 -16.88 -12.23 17.12
C GLY A 414 -16.79 -13.13 18.36
N LEU A 415 -15.58 -13.27 18.93
CA LEU A 415 -15.36 -14.01 20.17
C LEU A 415 -16.17 -13.44 21.35
N ALA A 416 -16.23 -12.10 21.49
CA ALA A 416 -17.02 -11.44 22.53
C ALA A 416 -18.54 -11.69 22.39
N HIS A 417 -19.02 -11.84 21.15
CA HIS A 417 -20.41 -12.19 20.86
C HIS A 417 -20.68 -13.72 20.90
N GLY A 418 -19.64 -14.55 21.05
CA GLY A 418 -19.75 -16.01 21.04
C GLY A 418 -19.94 -16.60 19.64
N HIS A 419 -19.59 -15.88 18.59
CA HIS A 419 -19.68 -16.35 17.21
C HIS A 419 -18.46 -17.23 16.87
N ALA A 420 -18.70 -18.41 16.27
CA ALA A 420 -17.65 -19.28 15.74
C ALA A 420 -17.14 -18.76 14.39
N ASP A 421 -18.04 -18.23 13.56
CA ASP A 421 -17.76 -17.64 12.26
C ASP A 421 -18.07 -16.14 12.26
N VAL A 422 -17.55 -15.43 11.24
CA VAL A 422 -17.79 -14.00 11.08
C VAL A 422 -19.27 -13.72 10.85
N ALA A 423 -19.89 -12.98 11.76
CA ALA A 423 -21.28 -12.57 11.66
C ALA A 423 -21.41 -11.08 11.29
N LEU A 424 -22.57 -10.70 10.73
CA LEU A 424 -22.83 -9.30 10.36
C LEU A 424 -22.69 -8.34 11.55
N ALA A 425 -23.11 -8.76 12.74
CA ALA A 425 -23.03 -7.96 13.97
C ALA A 425 -21.61 -7.63 14.42
N ASP A 426 -20.58 -8.31 13.89
CA ASP A 426 -19.20 -8.13 14.30
C ASP A 426 -18.52 -6.96 13.56
N PHE A 427 -19.05 -6.58 12.39
CA PHE A 427 -18.45 -5.52 11.57
C PHE A 427 -18.59 -4.10 12.15
N PRO A 428 -19.75 -3.66 12.68
CA PRO A 428 -19.92 -2.31 13.19
C PRO A 428 -18.88 -1.94 14.27
N PRO A 429 -18.66 -2.74 15.35
CA PRO A 429 -17.65 -2.42 16.35
C PRO A 429 -16.22 -2.46 15.79
N ALA A 430 -15.93 -3.36 14.83
CA ALA A 430 -14.63 -3.42 14.19
C ALA A 430 -14.32 -2.15 13.38
N PHE A 431 -15.29 -1.63 12.60
CA PHE A 431 -15.14 -0.35 11.89
C PHE A 431 -15.00 0.83 12.83
N VAL A 432 -15.73 0.86 13.94
CA VAL A 432 -15.58 1.91 14.97
C VAL A 432 -14.19 1.87 15.60
N ALA A 433 -13.68 0.70 15.97
CA ALA A 433 -12.33 0.56 16.53
C ALA A 433 -11.25 1.08 15.58
N ILE A 434 -11.36 0.76 14.28
CA ILE A 434 -10.44 1.24 13.25
C ILE A 434 -10.57 2.74 13.03
N ALA A 435 -11.78 3.28 13.03
CA ALA A 435 -12.02 4.72 12.92
C ALA A 435 -11.40 5.48 14.09
N LEU A 436 -11.55 4.98 15.31
CA LEU A 436 -10.92 5.55 16.51
C LEU A 436 -9.39 5.52 16.42
N LEU A 437 -8.81 4.39 16.03
CA LEU A 437 -7.36 4.27 15.82
C LEU A 437 -6.85 5.27 14.77
N SER A 438 -7.54 5.39 13.64
CA SER A 438 -7.20 6.33 12.57
C SER A 438 -7.30 7.79 13.04
N SER A 439 -8.32 8.11 13.85
CA SER A 439 -8.54 9.46 14.38
C SER A 439 -7.45 9.94 15.33
N MET A 440 -6.71 9.02 15.97
CA MET A 440 -5.57 9.38 16.84
C MET A 440 -4.48 10.15 16.11
N SER A 441 -4.39 10.03 14.77
CA SER A 441 -3.48 10.86 13.96
C SER A 441 -3.75 12.36 14.07
N LEU A 442 -4.97 12.76 14.43
CA LEU A 442 -5.39 14.13 14.66
C LEU A 442 -4.48 14.86 15.66
N PHE A 443 -4.13 14.22 16.78
CA PHE A 443 -3.32 14.84 17.83
C PHE A 443 -1.93 15.23 17.32
N PHE A 444 -1.33 14.39 16.50
CA PHE A 444 -0.01 14.65 15.93
C PHE A 444 -0.07 15.71 14.82
N HIS A 445 -1.13 15.74 14.01
CA HIS A 445 -1.28 16.76 12.98
C HIS A 445 -1.62 18.14 13.57
N ALA A 446 -2.35 18.19 14.70
CA ALA A 446 -2.63 19.42 15.40
C ALA A 446 -1.37 20.06 16.01
N ALA A 447 -0.36 19.26 16.34
CA ALA A 447 0.93 19.72 16.85
C ALA A 447 1.86 20.35 15.77
N LEU A 448 1.53 20.21 14.48
CA LEU A 448 2.31 20.83 13.40
C LEU A 448 2.32 22.37 13.54
N PRO A 449 3.45 23.02 13.21
CA PRO A 449 3.49 24.48 13.10
C PRO A 449 2.45 25.02 12.12
N ALA A 450 1.84 26.17 12.41
CA ALA A 450 0.78 26.74 11.57
C ALA A 450 1.23 27.00 10.12
N ARG A 451 2.51 27.28 9.91
CA ARG A 451 3.13 27.54 8.60
C ARG A 451 3.86 26.32 8.02
N ALA A 452 3.75 25.13 8.61
CA ALA A 452 4.39 23.93 8.08
C ALA A 452 3.98 23.68 6.62
N GLY A 453 4.96 23.53 5.72
CA GLY A 453 4.75 23.28 4.30
C GLY A 453 4.14 24.48 3.52
N ALA A 454 4.13 25.70 4.07
CA ALA A 454 3.57 26.88 3.41
C ALA A 454 4.26 27.19 2.06
N GLU A 455 5.54 26.88 1.93
CA GLU A 455 6.30 27.05 0.70
C GLU A 455 5.78 26.16 -0.43
N VAL A 456 5.37 24.93 -0.08
CA VAL A 456 4.85 23.94 -1.04
C VAL A 456 3.38 24.22 -1.38
N SER A 457 2.55 24.56 -0.39
CA SER A 457 1.12 24.85 -0.62
C SER A 457 0.85 26.22 -1.21
N GLY A 458 1.79 27.18 -1.08
CA GLY A 458 1.55 28.59 -1.39
C GLY A 458 0.58 29.29 -0.43
N HIS A 459 0.25 28.66 0.71
CA HIS A 459 -0.64 29.23 1.71
C HIS A 459 0.01 30.45 2.39
N GLY A 460 -0.67 31.58 2.37
CA GLY A 460 -0.19 32.84 3.00
C GLY A 460 0.73 33.69 2.13
N ARG A 461 1.02 33.33 0.87
CA ARG A 461 1.79 34.19 -0.07
C ARG A 461 1.01 35.41 -0.61
N GLY A 462 -0.25 35.60 -0.19
CA GLY A 462 -1.12 36.69 -0.66
C GLY A 462 -1.76 37.53 0.47
N ARG A 463 -1.14 37.50 1.68
CA ARG A 463 -1.55 38.39 2.78
C ARG A 463 -0.40 39.25 3.22
#